data_58030a6e9b94e3b1685c0b76d0241666
#
_entry.id   58030a6e9b94e3b1685c0b76d0241666
#
_cell.length_a   1.000
_cell.length_b   1.000
_cell.length_c   1.000
_cell.angle_alpha   90.00
_cell.angle_beta   90.00
_cell.angle_gamma   90.00
#
_symmetry.space_group_name_H-M   'P 1'
#
loop_
_entity.id
_entity.type
_entity.pdbx_description
1 polymer ?
#
loop_
_entity_poly.entity_id
_entity_poly.type
_entity_poly.pdbx_seq_one_letter_code
_entity_poly.pdbx_strand_id
1 'polypeptide(L)'
;MSVKRTFLRLAYPFYTRIRAATEMVRALPDPVLVYQMSKVGSSTVQETLHEAGIPSLHVHFVDAEHWEEASNLYTENNEPLPHHFHTGRLVRLWLNQTNRQVRVVTLVRDPIARYVSGAFEVGNLKGVPTGRFEEALRVLREQFAEEDVLRYAYQWFDWEIKPVFGVDVLEHPFDREKGVGRIRRDNVDILISIF
;
A
#
# COMPACT_ATOMS: atom_id res chain seq x y z
N MET A 1 -20.45 -23.36 -12.03
CA MET A 1 -19.66 -22.66 -10.99
C MET A 1 -19.57 -23.56 -9.77
N SER A 2 -18.35 -23.83 -9.25
CA SER A 2 -18.18 -24.74 -8.11
C SER A 2 -18.67 -24.10 -6.81
N VAL A 3 -19.44 -24.84 -6.00
CA VAL A 3 -19.96 -24.44 -4.67
C VAL A 3 -18.84 -23.88 -3.77
N LYS A 4 -17.59 -24.41 -3.87
CA LYS A 4 -16.40 -23.90 -3.20
C LYS A 4 -16.08 -22.44 -3.55
N ARG A 5 -16.20 -22.03 -4.82
CA ARG A 5 -15.94 -20.63 -5.25
C ARG A 5 -16.99 -19.67 -4.71
N THR A 6 -18.25 -20.09 -4.65
CA THR A 6 -19.32 -19.24 -4.11
C THR A 6 -19.18 -19.06 -2.60
N PHE A 7 -18.84 -20.12 -1.86
CA PHE A 7 -18.62 -20.04 -0.41
C PHE A 7 -17.42 -19.15 -0.05
N LEU A 8 -16.30 -19.29 -0.77
CA LEU A 8 -15.13 -18.43 -0.59
C LEU A 8 -15.44 -16.95 -0.86
N ARG A 9 -16.23 -16.62 -1.88
CA ARG A 9 -16.65 -15.25 -2.17
C ARG A 9 -17.51 -14.63 -1.06
N LEU A 10 -18.36 -15.40 -0.41
CA LEU A 10 -19.20 -14.92 0.69
C LEU A 10 -18.43 -14.79 2.02
N ALA A 11 -17.51 -15.70 2.30
CA ALA A 11 -16.74 -15.71 3.53
C ALA A 11 -15.53 -14.76 3.53
N TYR A 12 -14.95 -14.48 2.36
CA TYR A 12 -13.75 -13.70 2.21
C TYR A 12 -13.88 -12.25 2.73
N PRO A 13 -14.95 -11.47 2.45
CA PRO A 13 -15.10 -10.12 2.99
C PRO A 13 -15.20 -10.08 4.51
N PHE A 14 -15.78 -11.12 5.11
CA PHE A 14 -15.85 -11.24 6.57
C PHE A 14 -14.49 -11.58 7.16
N TYR A 15 -13.79 -12.52 6.56
CA TYR A 15 -12.42 -12.90 6.93
C TYR A 15 -11.46 -11.71 6.88
N THR A 16 -11.47 -10.92 5.80
CA THR A 16 -10.56 -9.77 5.64
C THR A 16 -10.79 -8.68 6.68
N ARG A 17 -12.06 -8.46 7.09
CA ARG A 17 -12.41 -7.52 8.16
C ARG A 17 -11.94 -8.00 9.53
N ILE A 18 -12.17 -9.27 9.86
CA ILE A 18 -11.70 -9.86 11.13
C ILE A 18 -10.18 -9.81 11.20
N ARG A 19 -9.51 -10.18 10.13
CA ARG A 19 -8.05 -10.13 10.03
C ARG A 19 -7.54 -8.73 10.31
N ALA A 20 -8.05 -7.71 9.62
CA ALA A 20 -7.68 -6.32 9.82
C ALA A 20 -7.88 -5.85 11.28
N ALA A 21 -9.04 -6.17 11.87
CA ALA A 21 -9.32 -5.84 13.27
C ALA A 21 -8.35 -6.53 14.24
N THR A 22 -8.02 -7.80 13.99
CA THR A 22 -7.09 -8.57 14.82
C THR A 22 -5.67 -8.00 14.72
N GLU A 23 -5.20 -7.67 13.51
CA GLU A 23 -3.90 -7.03 13.29
C GLU A 23 -3.84 -5.68 14.01
N MET A 24 -4.89 -4.86 13.90
CA MET A 24 -4.98 -3.57 14.60
C MET A 24 -4.88 -3.72 16.12
N VAL A 25 -5.68 -4.61 16.72
CA VAL A 25 -5.66 -4.84 18.17
C VAL A 25 -4.30 -5.31 18.67
N ARG A 26 -3.61 -6.18 17.92
CA ARG A 26 -2.28 -6.68 18.28
C ARG A 26 -1.20 -5.61 18.17
N ALA A 27 -1.37 -4.66 17.29
CA ALA A 27 -0.37 -3.61 17.03
C ALA A 27 -0.52 -2.41 17.99
N LEU A 28 -1.70 -2.18 18.54
CA LEU A 28 -1.95 -1.10 19.51
C LEU A 28 -1.15 -1.29 20.80
N PRO A 29 -0.79 -0.20 21.52
CA PRO A 29 -1.23 1.17 21.24
C PRO A 29 -0.30 1.97 20.31
N ASP A 30 0.90 1.51 20.01
CA ASP A 30 1.96 2.29 19.33
C ASP A 30 2.53 1.55 18.11
N PRO A 31 1.73 1.27 17.06
CA PRO A 31 2.23 0.59 15.88
C PRO A 31 3.23 1.43 15.08
N VAL A 32 4.17 0.74 14.42
CA VAL A 32 4.89 1.30 13.27
C VAL A 32 4.02 1.09 12.03
N LEU A 33 3.68 2.16 11.35
CA LEU A 33 2.96 2.07 10.07
C LEU A 33 3.95 1.81 8.94
N VAL A 34 3.89 0.63 8.33
CA VAL A 34 4.54 0.34 7.05
C VAL A 34 3.60 0.85 5.97
N TYR A 35 3.68 2.16 5.71
CA TYR A 35 2.74 2.92 4.90
C TYR A 35 3.37 3.37 3.60
N GLN A 36 2.99 2.73 2.53
CA GLN A 36 3.65 2.88 1.24
C GLN A 36 2.80 2.38 0.08
N MET A 37 3.17 2.76 -1.13
CA MET A 37 2.58 2.17 -2.33
C MET A 37 2.83 0.65 -2.40
N SER A 38 2.00 -0.08 -3.13
CA SER A 38 2.21 -1.51 -3.36
C SER A 38 3.49 -1.79 -4.17
N LYS A 39 4.05 -3.01 -4.02
CA LYS A 39 5.18 -3.54 -4.81
C LYS A 39 6.54 -2.87 -4.59
N VAL A 40 6.77 -2.38 -3.39
CA VAL A 40 8.04 -1.75 -2.96
C VAL A 40 8.75 -2.53 -1.83
N GLY A 41 8.40 -3.80 -1.57
CA GLY A 41 9.07 -4.63 -0.56
C GLY A 41 8.45 -4.58 0.85
N SER A 42 7.19 -4.13 0.97
CA SER A 42 6.49 -3.97 2.24
C SER A 42 6.45 -5.22 3.13
N SER A 43 6.24 -6.38 2.55
CA SER A 43 6.15 -7.63 3.30
C SER A 43 7.45 -7.93 4.04
N THR A 44 8.59 -7.75 3.38
CA THR A 44 9.91 -7.95 4.00
C THR A 44 10.12 -7.03 5.20
N VAL A 45 9.77 -5.74 5.06
CA VAL A 45 9.90 -4.79 6.17
C VAL A 45 8.97 -5.15 7.32
N GLN A 46 7.72 -5.52 7.03
CA GLN A 46 6.78 -5.93 8.06
C GLN A 46 7.23 -7.20 8.79
N GLU A 47 7.72 -8.20 8.06
CA GLU A 47 8.28 -9.43 8.64
C GLU A 47 9.48 -9.13 9.54
N THR A 48 10.43 -8.32 9.08
CA THR A 48 11.59 -7.91 9.88
C THR A 48 11.19 -7.19 11.18
N LEU A 49 10.20 -6.29 11.11
CA LEU A 49 9.68 -5.62 12.31
C LEU A 49 9.04 -6.63 13.28
N HIS A 50 8.26 -7.58 12.77
CA HIS A 50 7.64 -8.63 13.59
C HIS A 50 8.69 -9.54 14.24
N GLU A 51 9.73 -9.97 13.51
CA GLU A 51 10.84 -10.75 14.06
C GLU A 51 11.60 -10.00 15.15
N ALA A 52 11.71 -8.67 15.02
CA ALA A 52 12.28 -7.79 16.05
C ALA A 52 11.30 -7.51 17.22
N GLY A 53 10.11 -8.09 17.23
CA GLY A 53 9.10 -7.85 18.27
C GLY A 53 8.48 -6.45 18.21
N ILE A 54 8.59 -5.75 17.07
CA ILE A 54 8.05 -4.40 16.88
C ILE A 54 6.65 -4.51 16.27
N PRO A 55 5.59 -4.07 16.98
CA PRO A 55 4.24 -4.06 16.45
C PRO A 55 4.15 -3.16 15.21
N SER A 56 3.63 -3.69 14.11
CA SER A 56 3.53 -2.95 12.86
C SER A 56 2.25 -3.26 12.11
N LEU A 57 1.79 -2.29 11.32
CA LEU A 57 0.64 -2.38 10.44
C LEU A 57 1.05 -2.02 9.02
N HIS A 58 0.72 -2.89 8.07
CA HIS A 58 0.97 -2.67 6.66
C HIS A 58 -0.28 -2.09 5.99
N VAL A 59 -0.14 -0.90 5.40
CA VAL A 59 -1.21 -0.17 4.75
C VAL A 59 -0.76 0.48 3.45
N HIS A 60 -1.69 0.61 2.50
CA HIS A 60 -1.45 1.30 1.22
C HIS A 60 -2.34 2.53 1.05
N PHE A 61 -3.55 2.49 1.63
CA PHE A 61 -4.58 3.51 1.48
C PHE A 61 -5.10 3.90 2.85
N VAL A 62 -4.80 5.11 3.29
CA VAL A 62 -5.29 5.69 4.55
C VAL A 62 -6.08 6.96 4.28
N ASP A 63 -5.68 7.77 3.29
CA ASP A 63 -6.46 8.90 2.82
C ASP A 63 -7.88 8.46 2.40
N ALA A 64 -8.87 9.32 2.65
CA ALA A 64 -10.27 8.95 2.42
C ALA A 64 -10.62 8.89 0.94
N GLU A 65 -10.19 9.89 0.20
CA GLU A 65 -10.51 10.06 -1.21
C GLU A 65 -9.80 9.00 -2.06
N HIS A 66 -8.50 8.85 -1.84
CA HIS A 66 -7.71 7.84 -2.55
C HIS A 66 -8.13 6.40 -2.17
N TRP A 67 -8.53 6.16 -0.90
CA TRP A 67 -9.09 4.88 -0.49
C TRP A 67 -10.39 4.56 -1.25
N GLU A 68 -11.28 5.55 -1.40
CA GLU A 68 -12.53 5.37 -2.13
C GLU A 68 -12.28 5.10 -3.61
N GLU A 69 -11.43 5.88 -4.26
CA GLU A 69 -11.04 5.68 -5.65
C GLU A 69 -10.46 4.27 -5.88
N ALA A 70 -9.49 3.86 -5.06
CA ALA A 70 -8.88 2.55 -5.15
C ALA A 70 -9.88 1.41 -4.87
N SER A 71 -10.82 1.59 -3.94
CA SER A 71 -11.83 0.58 -3.61
C SER A 71 -12.88 0.39 -4.71
N ASN A 72 -13.18 1.45 -5.47
CA ASN A 72 -14.13 1.41 -6.59
C ASN A 72 -13.63 0.46 -7.70
N LEU A 73 -12.32 0.40 -7.96
CA LEU A 73 -11.74 -0.54 -8.92
C LEU A 73 -12.05 -2.00 -8.59
N TYR A 74 -12.06 -2.37 -7.30
CA TYR A 74 -12.43 -3.72 -6.87
C TYR A 74 -13.95 -3.95 -7.01
N THR A 75 -14.74 -2.95 -6.64
CA THR A 75 -16.21 -3.04 -6.72
C THR A 75 -16.69 -3.17 -8.17
N GLU A 76 -16.15 -2.39 -9.09
CA GLU A 76 -16.45 -2.43 -10.52
C GLU A 76 -16.08 -3.77 -11.16
N ASN A 77 -15.04 -4.42 -10.67
CA ASN A 77 -14.62 -5.75 -11.13
C ASN A 77 -15.27 -6.91 -10.36
N ASN A 78 -16.23 -6.64 -9.46
CA ASN A 78 -16.85 -7.65 -8.59
C ASN A 78 -15.83 -8.45 -7.77
N GLU A 79 -14.69 -7.83 -7.42
CA GLU A 79 -13.64 -8.43 -6.59
C GLU A 79 -13.79 -7.96 -5.13
N PRO A 80 -13.61 -8.85 -4.16
CA PRO A 80 -13.68 -8.48 -2.75
C PRO A 80 -12.47 -7.66 -2.35
N LEU A 81 -12.67 -6.66 -1.49
CA LEU A 81 -11.59 -5.82 -0.97
C LEU A 81 -10.58 -6.64 -0.18
N PRO A 82 -9.28 -6.53 -0.49
CA PRO A 82 -8.20 -7.10 0.31
C PRO A 82 -8.17 -6.55 1.74
N HIS A 83 -7.60 -7.32 2.69
CA HIS A 83 -7.59 -6.95 4.11
C HIS A 83 -6.92 -5.59 4.39
N HIS A 84 -5.89 -5.20 3.64
CA HIS A 84 -5.18 -3.93 3.83
C HIS A 84 -6.05 -2.70 3.58
N PHE A 85 -7.14 -2.80 2.80
CA PHE A 85 -8.14 -1.72 2.70
C PHE A 85 -8.87 -1.52 4.03
N HIS A 86 -9.24 -2.62 4.70
CA HIS A 86 -9.88 -2.55 6.02
C HIS A 86 -8.92 -2.07 7.09
N THR A 87 -7.66 -2.53 7.04
CA THR A 87 -6.58 -2.05 7.94
C THR A 87 -6.37 -0.54 7.77
N GLY A 88 -6.28 -0.04 6.54
CA GLY A 88 -6.12 1.39 6.25
C GLY A 88 -7.26 2.24 6.84
N ARG A 89 -8.51 1.77 6.71
CA ARG A 89 -9.66 2.45 7.32
C ARG A 89 -9.57 2.48 8.86
N LEU A 90 -9.13 1.40 9.49
CA LEU A 90 -8.94 1.35 10.94
C LEU A 90 -7.78 2.25 11.39
N VAL A 91 -6.69 2.27 10.64
CA VAL A 91 -5.56 3.19 10.87
C VAL A 91 -6.02 4.64 10.79
N ARG A 92 -6.80 5.02 9.79
CA ARG A 92 -7.36 6.38 9.68
C ARG A 92 -8.20 6.76 10.91
N LEU A 93 -9.06 5.86 11.38
CA LEU A 93 -9.86 6.09 12.60
C LEU A 93 -8.97 6.26 13.83
N TRP A 94 -7.91 5.46 13.96
CA TRP A 94 -6.94 5.57 15.04
C TRP A 94 -6.15 6.88 14.98
N LEU A 95 -5.67 7.28 13.80
CA LEU A 95 -4.94 8.55 13.59
C LEU A 95 -5.77 9.76 14.02
N ASN A 96 -7.07 9.76 13.74
CA ASN A 96 -7.99 10.83 14.13
C ASN A 96 -8.21 10.93 15.64
N GLN A 97 -7.85 9.92 16.41
CA GLN A 97 -8.11 9.84 17.86
C GLN A 97 -6.83 9.81 18.70
N THR A 98 -5.68 9.52 18.07
CA THR A 98 -4.43 9.38 18.81
C THR A 98 -3.72 10.70 19.00
N ASN A 99 -3.19 10.93 20.23
CA ASN A 99 -2.26 12.01 20.53
C ASN A 99 -0.80 11.51 20.66
N ARG A 100 -0.56 10.23 20.31
CA ARG A 100 0.75 9.59 20.45
C ARG A 100 1.63 9.91 19.25
N GLN A 101 2.92 9.67 19.41
CA GLN A 101 3.85 9.74 18.29
C GLN A 101 3.51 8.65 17.27
N VAL A 102 3.33 9.06 16.01
CA VAL A 102 3.08 8.19 14.88
C VAL A 102 4.40 7.94 14.17
N ARG A 103 4.80 6.68 14.09
CA ARG A 103 6.01 6.25 13.38
C ARG A 103 5.62 5.62 12.05
N VAL A 104 6.18 6.12 10.98
CA VAL A 104 5.91 5.67 9.62
C VAL A 104 7.21 5.21 8.98
N VAL A 105 7.18 4.04 8.35
CA VAL A 105 8.20 3.58 7.41
C VAL A 105 7.57 3.55 6.03
N THR A 106 8.16 4.25 5.08
CA THR A 106 7.75 4.23 3.69
C THR A 106 8.92 3.86 2.80
N LEU A 107 8.64 3.03 1.79
CA LEU A 107 9.64 2.58 0.83
C LEU A 107 9.33 3.17 -0.54
N VAL A 108 10.39 3.50 -1.25
CA VAL A 108 10.33 3.87 -2.65
C VAL A 108 11.12 2.87 -3.50
N ARG A 109 10.65 2.66 -4.71
CA ARG A 109 11.27 1.77 -5.69
C ARG A 109 11.23 2.43 -7.05
N ASP A 110 12.12 2.03 -7.93
CA ASP A 110 12.06 2.42 -9.33
C ASP A 110 10.62 2.25 -9.88
N PRO A 111 10.01 3.32 -10.44
CA PRO A 111 8.61 3.31 -10.86
C PRO A 111 8.30 2.25 -11.92
N ILE A 112 9.25 2.02 -12.85
CA ILE A 112 9.11 1.03 -13.93
C ILE A 112 9.13 -0.38 -13.34
N ALA A 113 10.13 -0.68 -12.48
CA ALA A 113 10.24 -1.97 -11.82
C ALA A 113 9.02 -2.27 -10.94
N ARG A 114 8.50 -1.25 -10.22
CA ARG A 114 7.26 -1.35 -9.45
C ARG A 114 6.05 -1.67 -10.34
N TYR A 115 5.90 -0.93 -11.45
CA TYR A 115 4.78 -1.14 -12.38
C TYR A 115 4.78 -2.54 -12.96
N VAL A 116 5.92 -2.99 -13.48
CA VAL A 116 6.09 -4.35 -14.03
C VAL A 116 5.74 -5.40 -12.98
N SER A 117 6.26 -5.26 -11.74
CA SER A 117 5.94 -6.17 -10.64
C SER A 117 4.44 -6.21 -10.32
N GLY A 118 3.77 -5.05 -10.31
CA GLY A 118 2.33 -4.96 -10.11
C GLY A 118 1.51 -5.58 -11.25
N ALA A 119 1.93 -5.37 -12.49
CA ALA A 119 1.25 -5.91 -13.66
C ALA A 119 1.24 -7.44 -13.67
N PHE A 120 2.33 -8.09 -13.25
CA PHE A 120 2.37 -9.55 -13.14
C PHE A 120 1.57 -10.11 -11.96
N GLU A 121 1.42 -9.37 -10.85
CA GLU A 121 0.61 -9.81 -9.72
C GLU A 121 -0.89 -9.69 -9.98
N VAL A 122 -1.31 -8.58 -10.54
CA VAL A 122 -2.72 -8.28 -10.83
C VAL A 122 -3.04 -8.33 -12.33
N GLY A 123 -2.29 -9.15 -13.08
CA GLY A 123 -2.32 -9.20 -14.53
C GLY A 123 -3.71 -9.29 -15.14
N ASN A 124 -4.60 -10.09 -14.54
CA ASN A 124 -5.98 -10.21 -15.01
C ASN A 124 -6.79 -8.91 -14.87
N LEU A 125 -6.49 -8.08 -13.84
CA LEU A 125 -7.15 -6.78 -13.64
C LEU A 125 -6.59 -5.70 -14.58
N LYS A 126 -5.33 -5.88 -15.03
CA LYS A 126 -4.63 -4.93 -15.92
C LYS A 126 -4.57 -5.40 -17.37
N GLY A 127 -5.24 -6.50 -17.70
CA GLY A 127 -5.21 -7.07 -19.06
C GLY A 127 -3.85 -7.66 -19.47
N VAL A 128 -2.93 -7.87 -18.52
CA VAL A 128 -1.62 -8.47 -18.81
C VAL A 128 -1.73 -9.99 -18.69
N PRO A 129 -1.51 -10.77 -19.76
CA PRO A 129 -1.63 -12.22 -19.74
C PRO A 129 -0.48 -12.84 -18.93
N THR A 130 -0.82 -13.45 -17.80
CA THR A 130 0.13 -14.20 -16.98
C THR A 130 0.29 -15.61 -17.56
N GLY A 131 1.48 -15.96 -18.02
CA GLY A 131 1.80 -17.26 -18.60
C GLY A 131 2.20 -17.22 -20.09
N ARG A 132 2.14 -16.08 -20.74
CA ARG A 132 2.62 -15.84 -22.10
C ARG A 132 3.55 -14.64 -22.12
N PHE A 133 4.83 -14.88 -21.91
CA PHE A 133 5.81 -13.83 -21.69
C PHE A 133 5.85 -12.76 -22.79
N GLU A 134 5.89 -13.19 -24.06
CA GLU A 134 5.95 -12.28 -25.21
C GLU A 134 4.68 -11.40 -25.33
N GLU A 135 3.52 -12.00 -25.09
CA GLU A 135 2.25 -11.27 -25.09
C GLU A 135 2.16 -10.28 -23.93
N ALA A 136 2.63 -10.68 -22.75
CA ALA A 136 2.72 -9.80 -21.58
C ALA A 136 3.64 -8.61 -21.85
N LEU A 137 4.80 -8.84 -22.47
CA LEU A 137 5.73 -7.77 -22.85
C LEU A 137 5.12 -6.80 -23.86
N ARG A 138 4.38 -7.31 -24.85
CA ARG A 138 3.70 -6.46 -25.84
C ARG A 138 2.68 -5.55 -25.14
N VAL A 139 1.80 -6.11 -24.29
CA VAL A 139 0.80 -5.34 -23.56
C VAL A 139 1.46 -4.30 -22.64
N LEU A 140 2.52 -4.67 -21.93
CA LEU A 140 3.25 -3.73 -21.06
C LEU A 140 3.86 -2.57 -21.87
N ARG A 141 4.45 -2.84 -23.03
CA ARG A 141 5.00 -1.78 -23.91
C ARG A 141 3.92 -0.83 -24.39
N GLU A 142 2.75 -1.35 -24.77
CA GLU A 142 1.60 -0.53 -25.18
C GLU A 142 1.12 0.35 -24.01
N GLN A 143 1.02 -0.21 -22.81
CA GLN A 143 0.63 0.55 -21.61
C GLN A 143 1.67 1.61 -21.20
N PHE A 144 2.97 1.35 -21.39
CA PHE A 144 4.01 2.35 -21.14
C PHE A 144 4.00 3.52 -22.10
N ALA A 145 3.35 3.39 -23.25
CA ALA A 145 3.14 4.51 -24.18
C ALA A 145 2.04 5.48 -23.70
N GLU A 146 1.23 5.09 -22.70
CA GLU A 146 0.23 5.95 -22.10
C GLU A 146 0.90 6.88 -21.06
N GLU A 147 0.62 8.17 -21.14
CA GLU A 147 1.26 9.20 -20.29
C GLU A 147 1.05 8.98 -18.79
N ASP A 148 -0.06 8.35 -18.39
CA ASP A 148 -0.48 8.22 -16.99
C ASP A 148 -0.06 6.92 -16.31
N VAL A 149 0.59 6.00 -16.99
CA VAL A 149 0.89 4.66 -16.44
C VAL A 149 1.74 4.70 -15.16
N LEU A 150 2.63 5.68 -15.04
CA LEU A 150 3.49 5.85 -13.86
C LEU A 150 2.96 6.89 -12.85
N ARG A 151 1.84 7.54 -13.15
CA ARG A 151 1.25 8.60 -12.33
C ARG A 151 1.09 8.19 -10.87
N TYR A 152 0.60 6.98 -10.63
CA TYR A 152 0.46 6.44 -9.28
C TYR A 152 1.78 6.45 -8.49
N ALA A 153 2.91 6.10 -9.13
CA ALA A 153 4.20 6.06 -8.45
C ALA A 153 4.73 7.46 -8.12
N TYR A 154 4.49 8.45 -8.98
CA TYR A 154 4.97 9.82 -8.79
C TYR A 154 4.10 10.63 -7.83
N GLN A 155 2.79 10.37 -7.78
CA GLN A 155 1.84 11.17 -7.02
C GLN A 155 1.41 10.50 -5.70
N TRP A 156 1.89 9.29 -5.40
CA TRP A 156 1.45 8.57 -4.20
C TRP A 156 1.67 9.35 -2.90
N PHE A 157 2.78 10.06 -2.77
CA PHE A 157 3.05 10.89 -1.59
C PHE A 157 2.07 12.05 -1.47
N ASP A 158 1.68 12.65 -2.60
CA ASP A 158 0.70 13.74 -2.64
C ASP A 158 -0.70 13.25 -2.32
N TRP A 159 -1.03 12.02 -2.67
CA TRP A 159 -2.34 11.41 -2.43
C TRP A 159 -2.49 10.77 -1.05
N GLU A 160 -1.39 10.36 -0.41
CA GLU A 160 -1.43 9.59 0.83
C GLU A 160 -0.71 10.31 1.99
N ILE A 161 0.58 10.57 1.88
CA ILE A 161 1.36 11.13 3.01
C ILE A 161 0.99 12.58 3.27
N LYS A 162 0.87 13.38 2.23
CA LYS A 162 0.59 14.81 2.34
C LYS A 162 -0.79 15.10 2.96
N PRO A 163 -1.91 14.53 2.50
CA PRO A 163 -3.21 14.78 3.11
C PRO A 163 -3.36 14.17 4.51
N VAL A 164 -2.74 13.01 4.78
CA VAL A 164 -2.86 12.32 6.08
C VAL A 164 -2.02 12.98 7.17
N PHE A 165 -0.80 13.45 6.86
CA PHE A 165 0.15 13.97 7.86
C PHE A 165 0.52 15.44 7.66
N GLY A 166 0.04 16.10 6.60
CA GLY A 166 0.43 17.47 6.26
C GLY A 166 1.91 17.62 5.87
N VAL A 167 2.56 16.53 5.47
CA VAL A 167 4.00 16.48 5.14
C VAL A 167 4.18 16.33 3.64
N ASP A 168 4.84 17.31 3.01
CA ASP A 168 5.31 17.18 1.64
C ASP A 168 6.68 16.49 1.64
N VAL A 169 6.70 15.21 1.29
CA VAL A 169 7.92 14.39 1.33
C VAL A 169 9.01 14.93 0.42
N LEU A 170 8.62 15.50 -0.73
CA LEU A 170 9.56 15.95 -1.78
C LEU A 170 10.26 17.26 -1.41
N GLU A 171 9.74 18.02 -0.44
CA GLU A 171 10.38 19.24 0.07
C GLU A 171 11.47 18.96 1.12
N HIS A 172 11.63 17.70 1.56
CA HIS A 172 12.58 17.33 2.60
C HIS A 172 13.87 16.71 2.06
N PRO A 173 15.00 16.89 2.77
CA PRO A 173 16.28 16.30 2.39
C PRO A 173 16.24 14.77 2.36
N PHE A 174 16.86 14.20 1.33
CA PHE A 174 17.05 12.78 1.17
C PHE A 174 18.52 12.46 0.91
N ASP A 175 19.13 11.61 1.74
CA ASP A 175 20.51 11.15 1.57
C ASP A 175 20.54 10.06 0.47
N ARG A 176 20.92 10.47 -0.73
CA ARG A 176 20.95 9.59 -1.92
C ARG A 176 22.03 8.51 -1.81
N GLU A 177 23.12 8.76 -1.09
CA GLU A 177 24.21 7.80 -0.94
C GLU A 177 23.79 6.67 0.01
N LYS A 178 23.11 7.01 1.10
CA LYS A 178 22.58 6.02 2.04
C LYS A 178 21.22 5.45 1.63
N GLY A 179 20.54 6.07 0.66
CA GLY A 179 19.21 5.67 0.24
C GLY A 179 18.13 5.88 1.31
N VAL A 180 18.33 6.85 2.23
CA VAL A 180 17.39 7.10 3.32
C VAL A 180 17.10 8.58 3.53
N GLY A 181 15.87 8.88 3.95
CA GLY A 181 15.44 10.19 4.44
C GLY A 181 14.63 10.04 5.72
N ARG A 182 14.65 11.05 6.57
CA ARG A 182 13.83 11.08 7.79
C ARG A 182 13.21 12.45 7.99
N ILE A 183 11.91 12.46 8.21
CA ILE A 183 11.12 13.66 8.43
C ILE A 183 10.49 13.57 9.81
N ARG A 184 10.68 14.59 10.63
CA ARG A 184 10.03 14.73 11.93
C ARG A 184 9.23 16.02 11.96
N ARG A 185 7.95 15.91 12.18
CA ARG A 185 7.03 17.04 12.27
C ARG A 185 5.95 16.72 13.30
N ASP A 186 5.79 17.60 14.27
CA ASP A 186 4.84 17.46 15.37
C ASP A 186 4.96 16.07 16.04
N ASN A 187 3.90 15.29 16.01
CA ASN A 187 3.87 13.91 16.53
C ASN A 187 4.17 12.84 15.47
N VAL A 188 4.67 13.21 14.28
CA VAL A 188 4.92 12.26 13.17
C VAL A 188 6.41 12.11 12.92
N ASP A 189 6.88 10.88 12.79
CA ASP A 189 8.26 10.51 12.46
C ASP A 189 8.24 9.55 11.27
N ILE A 190 8.64 10.03 10.09
CA ILE A 190 8.60 9.29 8.83
C ILE A 190 10.03 8.92 8.43
N LEU A 191 10.29 7.64 8.29
CA LEU A 191 11.50 7.09 7.67
C LEU A 191 11.18 6.70 6.22
N ILE A 192 11.95 7.23 5.29
CA ILE A 192 11.86 6.92 3.85
C ILE A 192 13.09 6.11 3.47
N SER A 193 12.93 5.01 2.75
CA SER A 193 14.06 4.21 2.26
C SER A 193 13.85 3.80 0.81
N ILE A 194 14.95 3.77 0.03
CA ILE A 194 14.97 3.17 -1.31
C ILE A 194 15.15 1.66 -1.17
N PHE A 195 14.33 0.91 -1.91
CA PHE A 195 14.35 -0.54 -2.00
C PHE A 195 14.82 -1.00 -3.38
#